data_1ccb9d3297ec96ca8375d7d0ab48a127
#
_entry.id   1ccb9d3297ec96ca8375d7d0ab48a127
#
_cell.length_a   1.000
_cell.length_b   1.000
_cell.length_c   1.000
_cell.angle_alpha   90.00
_cell.angle_beta   90.00
_cell.angle_gamma   90.00
#
_symmetry.space_group_name_H-M   'P 1'
#
loop_
_entity.id
_entity.type
_entity.pdbx_description
1 polymer ?
#
loop_
_entity_poly.entity_id
_entity_poly.type
_entity_poly.pdbx_seq_one_letter_code
_entity_poly.pdbx_strand_id
1 'polypeptide(L)'
;MTAKPPEHIPTEHEEQRTFVQWFRRKFPDVRIMAIPNGGARSPSVACRLKAEGVARGVPDLFIPAWRVWIEMKRITGGRVSPEQQSWKSYLEKEGYTVLICAGCEQAQREVGAWLILQK
;
A
#
# COMPACT_ATOMS: atom_id res chain seq x y z
N MET A 1 -27.42 -25.88 16.98
CA MET A 1 -26.99 -24.66 16.31
C MET A 1 -25.47 -24.69 16.21
N THR A 2 -24.95 -24.76 15.01
CA THR A 2 -23.53 -24.75 14.82
C THR A 2 -23.05 -23.30 14.79
N ALA A 3 -22.02 -23.00 15.60
CA ALA A 3 -21.39 -21.71 15.56
C ALA A 3 -20.71 -21.52 14.18
N LYS A 4 -20.87 -20.34 13.61
CA LYS A 4 -20.11 -20.01 12.39
C LYS A 4 -18.64 -19.98 12.74
N PRO A 5 -17.74 -20.52 11.89
CA PRO A 5 -16.31 -20.31 12.09
C PRO A 5 -16.01 -18.82 12.05
N PRO A 6 -14.97 -18.36 12.76
CA PRO A 6 -14.56 -16.97 12.69
C PRO A 6 -14.30 -16.57 11.25
N GLU A 7 -14.80 -15.42 10.84
CA GLU A 7 -14.50 -14.91 9.51
C GLU A 7 -12.99 -14.65 9.39
N HIS A 8 -12.43 -15.07 8.29
CA HIS A 8 -11.05 -14.77 8.01
C HIS A 8 -10.87 -13.28 7.74
N ILE A 9 -10.02 -12.65 8.54
CA ILE A 9 -9.63 -11.25 8.28
C ILE A 9 -8.37 -11.28 7.42
N PRO A 10 -8.45 -10.79 6.18
CA PRO A 10 -7.29 -10.82 5.29
C PRO A 10 -6.08 -10.08 5.87
N THR A 11 -4.89 -10.60 5.58
CA THR A 11 -3.65 -9.93 5.93
C THR A 11 -3.42 -8.73 5.00
N GLU A 12 -2.49 -7.84 5.35
CA GLU A 12 -2.11 -6.74 4.46
C GLU A 12 -1.68 -7.27 3.10
N HIS A 13 -0.92 -8.36 3.08
CA HIS A 13 -0.48 -8.99 1.84
C HIS A 13 -1.66 -9.45 0.97
N GLU A 14 -2.64 -10.12 1.58
CA GLU A 14 -3.84 -10.57 0.86
C GLU A 14 -4.65 -9.41 0.31
N GLU A 15 -4.81 -8.34 1.10
CA GLU A 15 -5.50 -7.13 0.68
C GLU A 15 -4.78 -6.45 -0.47
N GLN A 16 -3.47 -6.34 -0.39
CA GLN A 16 -2.65 -5.75 -1.45
C GLN A 16 -2.75 -6.55 -2.74
N ARG A 17 -2.63 -7.87 -2.65
CA ARG A 17 -2.73 -8.76 -3.80
C ARG A 17 -4.09 -8.63 -4.49
N THR A 18 -5.17 -8.62 -3.71
CA THR A 18 -6.53 -8.47 -4.25
C THR A 18 -6.70 -7.11 -4.93
N PHE A 19 -6.18 -6.06 -4.31
CA PHE A 19 -6.24 -4.72 -4.88
C PHE A 19 -5.47 -4.63 -6.21
N VAL A 20 -4.25 -5.15 -6.26
CA VAL A 20 -3.42 -5.12 -7.46
C VAL A 20 -4.09 -5.88 -8.60
N GLN A 21 -4.69 -7.05 -8.30
CA GLN A 21 -5.43 -7.82 -9.30
C GLN A 21 -6.62 -7.03 -9.85
N TRP A 22 -7.38 -6.39 -8.97
CA TRP A 22 -8.49 -5.53 -9.37
C TRP A 22 -8.00 -4.36 -10.22
N PHE A 23 -6.95 -3.68 -9.78
CA PHE A 23 -6.40 -2.51 -10.45
C PHE A 23 -5.97 -2.84 -11.88
N ARG A 24 -5.27 -3.95 -12.06
CA ARG A 24 -4.78 -4.38 -13.39
C ARG A 24 -5.91 -4.73 -14.35
N ARG A 25 -7.03 -5.21 -13.83
CA ARG A 25 -8.22 -5.46 -14.67
C ARG A 25 -8.96 -4.18 -15.00
N LYS A 26 -9.07 -3.28 -14.03
CA LYS A 26 -9.82 -2.04 -14.19
C LYS A 26 -9.07 -1.03 -15.06
N PHE A 27 -7.76 -0.96 -14.93
CA PHE A 27 -6.91 0.00 -15.63
C PHE A 27 -5.74 -0.71 -16.32
N PRO A 28 -6.03 -1.49 -17.39
CA PRO A 28 -5.00 -2.33 -18.00
C PRO A 28 -3.85 -1.56 -18.65
N ASP A 29 -4.04 -0.29 -18.96
CA ASP A 29 -3.00 0.54 -19.56
C ASP A 29 -2.22 1.37 -18.54
N VAL A 30 -2.58 1.29 -17.27
CA VAL A 30 -1.91 2.03 -16.20
C VAL A 30 -1.07 1.07 -15.38
N ARG A 31 0.22 1.35 -15.30
CA ARG A 31 1.14 0.47 -14.56
C ARG A 31 1.09 0.76 -13.07
N ILE A 32 1.13 -0.30 -12.29
CA ILE A 32 1.25 -0.27 -10.83
C ILE A 32 2.40 -1.18 -10.43
N MET A 33 3.19 -0.76 -9.45
CA MET A 33 4.32 -1.54 -8.97
C MET A 33 4.36 -1.56 -7.45
N ALA A 34 4.87 -2.66 -6.91
CA ALA A 34 5.06 -2.82 -5.47
C ALA A 34 6.50 -2.47 -5.09
N ILE A 35 6.64 -1.89 -3.89
CA ILE A 35 7.93 -1.66 -3.26
C ILE A 35 8.09 -2.74 -2.18
N PRO A 36 9.04 -3.67 -2.30
CA PRO A 36 9.18 -4.75 -1.32
C PRO A 36 9.79 -4.25 -0.02
N ASN A 37 8.93 -3.92 0.94
CA ASN A 37 9.32 -3.33 2.23
C ASN A 37 9.16 -4.27 3.42
N GLY A 38 8.62 -5.47 3.23
CA GLY A 38 8.19 -6.31 4.34
C GLY A 38 9.02 -7.57 4.53
N GLY A 39 8.75 -8.23 5.65
CA GLY A 39 9.29 -9.54 5.95
C GLY A 39 10.40 -9.52 6.98
N ALA A 40 10.50 -10.64 7.73
CA ALA A 40 11.58 -10.84 8.70
C ALA A 40 12.90 -11.02 7.96
N ARG A 41 13.90 -10.30 8.38
CA ARG A 41 15.24 -10.34 7.78
C ARG A 41 16.29 -10.47 8.86
N SER A 42 17.38 -11.18 8.54
CA SER A 42 18.54 -11.20 9.43
C SER A 42 19.13 -9.78 9.51
N PRO A 43 19.81 -9.44 10.62
CA PRO A 43 20.46 -8.14 10.75
C PRO A 43 21.43 -7.81 9.62
N SER A 44 22.16 -8.81 9.12
CA SER A 44 23.12 -8.60 8.04
C SER A 44 22.41 -8.29 6.71
N VAL A 45 21.30 -8.97 6.41
CA VAL A 45 20.49 -8.69 5.22
C VAL A 45 19.85 -7.31 5.32
N ALA A 46 19.29 -6.96 6.46
CA ALA A 46 18.67 -5.66 6.69
C ALA A 46 19.69 -4.53 6.51
N CYS A 47 20.91 -4.70 7.05
CA CYS A 47 21.99 -3.72 6.92
C CYS A 47 22.39 -3.55 5.46
N ARG A 48 22.56 -4.65 4.73
CA ARG A 48 22.90 -4.62 3.31
C ARG A 48 21.84 -3.89 2.48
N LEU A 49 20.57 -4.22 2.69
CA LEU A 49 19.48 -3.59 1.96
C LEU A 49 19.39 -2.09 2.24
N LYS A 50 19.59 -1.69 3.50
CA LYS A 50 19.63 -0.28 3.87
C LYS A 50 20.76 0.44 3.16
N ALA A 51 21.96 -0.16 3.09
CA ALA A 51 23.09 0.40 2.39
C ALA A 51 22.82 0.52 0.88
N GLU A 52 22.01 -0.37 0.33
CA GLU A 52 21.60 -0.34 -1.09
C GLU A 52 20.46 0.63 -1.36
N GLY A 53 19.95 1.32 -0.35
CA GLY A 53 18.92 2.34 -0.54
C GLY A 53 17.50 1.91 -0.16
N VAL A 54 17.31 0.73 0.39
CA VAL A 54 15.99 0.30 0.87
C VAL A 54 15.66 1.10 2.12
N ALA A 55 14.52 1.81 2.10
CA ALA A 55 14.12 2.70 3.17
C ALA A 55 12.83 2.21 3.83
N ARG A 56 12.79 2.24 5.17
CA ARG A 56 11.59 1.88 5.93
C ARG A 56 10.52 2.95 5.75
N GLY A 57 9.28 2.51 5.59
CA GLY A 57 8.13 3.41 5.57
C GLY A 57 7.73 3.93 4.20
N VAL A 58 8.47 3.60 3.15
CA VAL A 58 8.03 3.92 1.78
C VAL A 58 6.71 3.19 1.53
N PRO A 59 5.70 3.86 0.95
CA PRO A 59 4.41 3.20 0.68
C PRO A 59 4.55 1.94 -0.19
N ASP A 60 3.63 1.00 -0.02
CA ASP A 60 3.70 -0.33 -0.62
C ASP A 60 3.61 -0.36 -2.14
N LEU A 61 2.80 0.55 -2.70
CA LEU A 61 2.46 0.54 -4.14
C LEU A 61 2.67 1.92 -4.74
N PHE A 62 3.07 1.94 -6.00
CA PHE A 62 3.24 3.17 -6.75
C PHE A 62 2.59 3.06 -8.13
N ILE A 63 1.85 4.11 -8.51
CA ILE A 63 1.23 4.25 -9.82
C ILE A 63 1.91 5.45 -10.50
N PRO A 64 2.97 5.22 -11.29
CA PRO A 64 3.78 6.31 -11.84
C PRO A 64 3.02 7.33 -12.68
N ALA A 65 2.14 6.85 -13.56
CA ALA A 65 1.40 7.74 -14.45
C ALA A 65 0.53 8.75 -13.71
N TRP A 66 0.05 8.37 -12.53
CA TRP A 66 -0.84 9.21 -11.73
C TRP A 66 -0.10 9.94 -10.59
N ARG A 67 1.16 9.61 -10.36
CA ARG A 67 1.94 10.11 -9.23
C ARG A 67 1.23 9.81 -7.89
N VAL A 68 0.68 8.62 -7.78
CA VAL A 68 -0.06 8.15 -6.60
C VAL A 68 0.69 7.01 -5.94
N TRP A 69 0.87 7.12 -4.62
CA TRP A 69 1.40 6.07 -3.76
C TRP A 69 0.28 5.54 -2.90
N ILE A 70 0.29 4.24 -2.63
CA ILE A 70 -0.72 3.59 -1.78
C ILE A 70 -0.03 2.78 -0.70
N GLU A 71 -0.41 3.06 0.56
CA GLU A 71 0.01 2.27 1.71
C GLU A 71 -1.17 1.39 2.11
N MET A 72 -0.96 0.07 2.07
CA MET A 72 -2.01 -0.89 2.41
C MET A 72 -1.95 -1.26 3.88
N LYS A 73 -3.10 -1.28 4.53
CA LYS A 73 -3.26 -1.69 5.93
C LYS A 73 -4.33 -2.77 6.02
N ARG A 74 -4.27 -3.58 7.08
CA ARG A 74 -5.37 -4.49 7.40
C ARG A 74 -6.60 -3.66 7.73
N ILE A 75 -7.78 -4.26 7.55
CA ILE A 75 -9.06 -3.63 7.89
C ILE A 75 -9.09 -3.23 9.37
N THR A 76 -8.50 -4.07 10.25
CA THR A 76 -8.41 -3.80 11.68
C THR A 76 -6.99 -3.94 12.18
N GLY A 77 -6.61 -3.11 13.15
CA GLY A 77 -5.32 -3.19 13.84
C GLY A 77 -4.13 -2.61 13.09
N GLY A 78 -4.34 -2.08 11.89
CA GLY A 78 -3.27 -1.43 11.13
C GLY A 78 -2.92 -0.08 11.72
N ARG A 79 -1.63 0.23 11.79
CA ARG A 79 -1.14 1.52 12.30
C ARG A 79 -0.14 2.12 11.33
N VAL A 80 -0.17 3.45 11.24
CA VAL A 80 0.82 4.20 10.47
C VAL A 80 2.03 4.44 11.37
N SER A 81 3.19 3.93 10.97
CA SER A 81 4.42 4.13 11.74
C SER A 81 4.94 5.57 11.54
N PRO A 82 5.84 6.02 12.43
CA PRO A 82 6.48 7.33 12.24
C PRO A 82 7.23 7.43 10.92
N GLU A 83 7.88 6.35 10.48
CA GLU A 83 8.59 6.32 9.20
C GLU A 83 7.64 6.42 8.02
N GLN A 84 6.49 5.75 8.08
CA GLN A 84 5.44 5.85 7.07
C GLN A 84 4.87 7.26 7.00
N GLN A 85 4.64 7.89 8.15
CA GLN A 85 4.14 9.26 8.19
C GLN A 85 5.17 10.25 7.63
N SER A 86 6.44 10.03 7.92
CA SER A 86 7.54 10.85 7.40
C SER A 86 7.59 10.77 5.86
N TRP A 87 7.52 9.57 5.32
CA TRP A 87 7.50 9.38 3.86
C TRP A 87 6.27 10.00 3.21
N LYS A 88 5.11 9.84 3.84
CA LYS A 88 3.86 10.45 3.35
C LYS A 88 4.02 11.97 3.23
N SER A 89 4.49 12.61 4.29
CA SER A 89 4.69 14.06 4.31
C SER A 89 5.68 14.52 3.24
N TYR A 90 6.81 13.80 3.13
CA TYR A 90 7.82 14.10 2.12
C TYR A 90 7.25 14.00 0.70
N LEU A 91 6.57 12.89 0.40
CA LEU A 91 6.03 12.64 -0.93
C LEU A 91 4.95 13.65 -1.30
N GLU A 92 4.08 14.00 -0.36
CA GLU A 92 3.05 15.02 -0.59
C GLU A 92 3.67 16.38 -0.89
N LYS A 93 4.72 16.74 -0.16
CA LYS A 93 5.46 17.98 -0.40
C LYS A 93 6.08 17.99 -1.79
N GLU A 94 6.49 16.85 -2.30
CA GLU A 94 7.07 16.71 -3.63
C GLU A 94 6.03 16.59 -4.74
N GLY A 95 4.74 16.76 -4.40
CA GLY A 95 3.67 16.78 -5.39
C GLY A 95 3.03 15.44 -5.69
N TYR A 96 3.29 14.42 -4.88
CA TYR A 96 2.65 13.12 -5.00
C TYR A 96 1.39 13.06 -4.13
N THR A 97 0.46 12.19 -4.51
CA THR A 97 -0.66 11.81 -3.66
C THR A 97 -0.29 10.53 -2.93
N VAL A 98 -0.59 10.47 -1.62
CA VAL A 98 -0.37 9.26 -0.83
C VAL A 98 -1.70 8.87 -0.20
N LEU A 99 -2.18 7.67 -0.53
CA LEU A 99 -3.41 7.11 0.00
C LEU A 99 -3.06 6.01 1.01
N ILE A 100 -3.60 6.12 2.23
CA ILE A 100 -3.45 5.07 3.24
C ILE A 100 -4.80 4.38 3.34
N CYS A 101 -4.84 3.10 3.00
CA CYS A 101 -6.09 2.38 2.79
C CYS A 101 -6.17 1.13 3.68
N ALA A 102 -7.23 1.06 4.48
CA ALA A 102 -7.52 -0.11 5.30
C ALA A 102 -8.36 -1.09 4.48
N GLY A 103 -7.66 -1.99 3.79
CA GLY A 103 -8.26 -3.03 2.97
C GLY A 103 -8.47 -2.64 1.51
N CYS A 104 -8.67 -3.66 0.69
CA CYS A 104 -8.83 -3.54 -0.75
C CYS A 104 -10.04 -2.66 -1.13
N GLU A 105 -11.17 -2.84 -0.45
CA GLU A 105 -12.38 -2.07 -0.78
C GLU A 105 -12.19 -0.57 -0.56
N GLN A 106 -11.54 -0.19 0.55
CA GLN A 106 -11.23 1.21 0.79
C GLN A 106 -10.27 1.74 -0.27
N ALA A 107 -9.27 0.95 -0.65
CA ALA A 107 -8.32 1.35 -1.69
C ALA A 107 -9.03 1.59 -3.02
N GLN A 108 -9.98 0.74 -3.39
CA GLN A 108 -10.78 0.93 -4.60
C GLN A 108 -11.57 2.23 -4.56
N ARG A 109 -12.22 2.52 -3.43
CA ARG A 109 -13.00 3.74 -3.25
C ARG A 109 -12.12 4.99 -3.30
N GLU A 110 -10.96 4.93 -2.64
CA GLU A 110 -10.03 6.06 -2.60
C GLU A 110 -9.47 6.37 -3.98
N VAL A 111 -9.12 5.35 -4.75
CA VAL A 111 -8.65 5.52 -6.13
C VAL A 111 -9.75 6.13 -7.00
N GLY A 112 -10.99 5.65 -6.86
CA GLY A 112 -12.13 6.21 -7.58
C GLY A 112 -12.38 7.67 -7.25
N ALA A 113 -12.35 8.02 -5.97
CA ALA A 113 -12.52 9.39 -5.51
C ALA A 113 -11.40 10.31 -6.03
N TRP A 114 -10.16 9.82 -5.98
CA TRP A 114 -9.02 10.57 -6.51
C TRP A 114 -9.18 10.86 -8.01
N LEU A 115 -9.58 9.86 -8.80
CA LEU A 115 -9.78 10.02 -10.24
C LEU A 115 -10.83 11.09 -10.56
N ILE A 116 -11.92 11.13 -9.81
CA ILE A 116 -12.97 12.13 -9.98
C ILE A 116 -12.40 13.54 -9.80
N LEU A 117 -11.52 13.73 -8.82
CA LEU A 117 -10.93 15.03 -8.54
C LEU A 117 -9.94 15.51 -9.61
N GLN A 118 -9.47 14.60 -10.48
CA GLN A 118 -8.52 14.95 -11.55
C GLN A 118 -9.20 15.44 -12.84
N LYS A 119 -10.49 15.37 -12.90
CA LYS A 119 -11.25 15.79 -14.10
C LYS A 119 -11.51 17.30 -14.13
#